data_9f851fbc952fcf6380dfac6566514e85
#
_entry.id   9f851fbc952fcf6380dfac6566514e85
#
_cell.length_a   1.000
_cell.length_b   1.000
_cell.length_c   1.000
_cell.angle_alpha   90.00
_cell.angle_beta   90.00
_cell.angle_gamma   90.00
#
_symmetry.space_group_name_H-M   'P 1'
#
loop_
_entity.id
_entity.type
_entity.pdbx_description
1 polymer ?
#
loop_
_entity_poly.entity_id
_entity_poly.type
_entity_poly.pdbx_seq_one_letter_code
_entity_poly.pdbx_strand_id
1 'polypeptide(L)'
;IGQIIEMIKKIRNSNQELDEGLLKAFELEKMFDKQMRTLSGGTTQKVSAVLAFLFNPEVLILDEPTAGLDPLASEILKEKIIQEKNKGKLIFITSHLLSELDDLITEIIFMQDGEVYFHKKVATLKAETNEAKISKAIASILKHKSVNPNQQESHKALKAIL
;
A
#
# COMPACT_ATOMS: atom_id res chain seq x y z
N ILE A 1 -13.11 -0.63 20.15
CA ILE A 1 -13.07 -0.39 18.70
C ILE A 1 -14.22 0.54 18.30
N GLY A 2 -15.46 0.22 18.64
CA GLY A 2 -16.63 1.01 18.28
C GLY A 2 -16.53 2.49 18.65
N GLN A 3 -16.05 2.79 19.85
CA GLN A 3 -15.85 4.18 20.31
C GLN A 3 -14.89 4.98 19.40
N ILE A 4 -13.82 4.37 18.88
CA ILE A 4 -12.89 5.05 17.97
C ILE A 4 -13.56 5.32 16.63
N ILE A 5 -14.26 4.35 16.08
CA ILE A 5 -14.99 4.52 14.82
C ILE A 5 -16.01 5.65 14.95
N GLU A 6 -16.80 5.66 16.03
CA GLU A 6 -17.78 6.72 16.30
C GLU A 6 -17.13 8.09 16.53
N MET A 7 -15.99 8.12 17.23
CA MET A 7 -15.23 9.36 17.42
C MET A 7 -14.77 9.94 16.08
N ILE A 8 -14.19 9.11 15.22
CA ILE A 8 -13.72 9.56 13.90
C ILE A 8 -14.88 9.99 13.00
N LYS A 9 -16.02 9.26 13.04
CA LYS A 9 -17.25 9.68 12.35
C LYS A 9 -17.68 11.07 12.77
N LYS A 10 -17.69 11.34 14.07
CA LYS A 10 -18.06 12.67 14.62
C LYS A 10 -17.07 13.77 14.23
N ILE A 11 -15.76 13.50 14.29
CA ILE A 11 -14.72 14.47 13.93
C ILE A 11 -14.83 14.84 12.43
N ARG A 12 -15.03 13.86 11.58
CA ARG A 12 -15.13 14.09 10.13
C ARG A 12 -16.46 14.74 9.72
N ASN A 13 -17.48 14.67 10.55
CA ASN A 13 -18.81 15.26 10.32
C ASN A 13 -19.28 15.11 8.86
N SER A 14 -19.04 13.93 8.30
CA SER A 14 -19.28 13.65 6.90
C SER A 14 -20.71 13.18 6.69
N ASN A 15 -21.43 13.83 5.79
CA ASN A 15 -22.73 13.36 5.30
C ASN A 15 -22.59 12.31 4.19
N GLN A 16 -21.36 11.85 3.91
CA GLN A 16 -21.09 10.85 2.91
C GLN A 16 -21.49 9.46 3.41
N GLU A 17 -21.91 8.61 2.47
CA GLU A 17 -22.10 7.20 2.72
C GLU A 17 -20.77 6.55 3.14
N LEU A 18 -20.82 5.80 4.24
CA LEU A 18 -19.64 5.15 4.80
C LEU A 18 -19.42 3.80 4.13
N ASP A 19 -18.17 3.51 3.78
CA ASP A 19 -17.77 2.21 3.28
C ASP A 19 -17.46 1.25 4.44
N GLU A 20 -18.46 0.48 4.84
CA GLU A 20 -18.34 -0.50 5.92
C GLU A 20 -17.92 -1.90 5.42
N GLY A 21 -17.52 -2.04 4.16
CA GLY A 21 -17.17 -3.32 3.56
C GLY A 21 -16.09 -4.08 4.32
N LEU A 22 -14.95 -3.42 4.61
CA LEU A 22 -13.88 -4.02 5.40
C LEU A 22 -14.26 -4.27 6.87
N LEU A 23 -15.10 -3.43 7.46
CA LEU A 23 -15.58 -3.61 8.82
C LEU A 23 -16.30 -4.95 8.98
N LYS A 24 -17.19 -5.24 8.03
CA LYS A 24 -17.95 -6.49 7.96
C LYS A 24 -17.06 -7.67 7.58
N ALA A 25 -16.22 -7.52 6.57
CA ALA A 25 -15.33 -8.59 6.11
C ALA A 25 -14.31 -9.05 7.16
N PHE A 26 -13.83 -8.13 8.01
CA PHE A 26 -12.96 -8.44 9.14
C PHE A 26 -13.71 -8.83 10.42
N GLU A 27 -15.05 -8.85 10.39
CA GLU A 27 -15.91 -9.16 11.53
C GLU A 27 -15.64 -8.30 12.79
N LEU A 28 -15.17 -7.06 12.59
CA LEU A 28 -14.79 -6.19 13.72
C LEU A 28 -15.97 -5.73 14.57
N GLU A 29 -17.20 -5.82 14.05
CA GLU A 29 -18.42 -5.54 14.79
C GLU A 29 -18.54 -6.43 16.04
N LYS A 30 -18.09 -7.68 15.96
CA LYS A 30 -18.05 -8.64 17.10
C LYS A 30 -17.09 -8.21 18.21
N MET A 31 -16.23 -7.22 17.93
CA MET A 31 -15.18 -6.76 18.83
C MET A 31 -15.34 -5.29 19.24
N PHE A 32 -16.49 -4.67 19.00
CA PHE A 32 -16.70 -3.23 19.26
C PHE A 32 -16.44 -2.83 20.71
N ASP A 33 -16.73 -3.73 21.65
CA ASP A 33 -16.50 -3.49 23.09
C ASP A 33 -15.03 -3.65 23.51
N LYS A 34 -14.17 -4.18 22.64
CA LYS A 34 -12.74 -4.35 22.95
C LYS A 34 -12.01 -3.02 22.97
N GLN A 35 -11.15 -2.85 23.99
CA GLN A 35 -10.27 -1.68 24.08
C GLN A 35 -9.09 -1.83 23.11
N MET A 36 -8.73 -0.76 22.41
CA MET A 36 -7.61 -0.79 21.43
C MET A 36 -6.31 -1.33 22.02
N ARG A 37 -5.97 -0.95 23.25
CA ARG A 37 -4.75 -1.39 23.94
C ARG A 37 -4.67 -2.89 24.22
N THR A 38 -5.78 -3.62 24.10
CA THR A 38 -5.84 -5.08 24.35
C THR A 38 -5.84 -5.90 23.06
N LEU A 39 -5.78 -5.22 21.91
CA LEU A 39 -5.81 -5.89 20.62
C LEU A 39 -4.43 -6.44 20.23
N SER A 40 -4.43 -7.52 19.46
CA SER A 40 -3.22 -7.98 18.77
C SER A 40 -2.80 -6.99 17.68
N GLY A 41 -1.53 -7.03 17.26
CA GLY A 41 -1.03 -6.22 16.16
C GLY A 41 -1.87 -6.38 14.89
N GLY A 42 -2.18 -7.60 14.50
CA GLY A 42 -3.02 -7.86 13.32
C GLY A 42 -4.44 -7.31 13.45
N THR A 43 -5.06 -7.38 14.65
CA THR A 43 -6.38 -6.77 14.85
C THR A 43 -6.30 -5.25 14.79
N THR A 44 -5.25 -4.64 15.34
CA THR A 44 -5.01 -3.19 15.23
C THR A 44 -4.84 -2.78 13.77
N GLN A 45 -4.09 -3.56 12.98
CA GLN A 45 -3.93 -3.33 11.55
C GLN A 45 -5.26 -3.40 10.78
N LYS A 46 -6.13 -4.40 11.10
CA LYS A 46 -7.48 -4.48 10.55
C LYS A 46 -8.30 -3.22 10.85
N VAL A 47 -8.25 -2.71 12.08
CA VAL A 47 -8.94 -1.46 12.45
C VAL A 47 -8.38 -0.26 11.68
N SER A 48 -7.06 -0.14 11.55
CA SER A 48 -6.42 0.91 10.78
C SER A 48 -6.84 0.88 9.31
N ALA A 49 -6.86 -0.31 8.70
CA ALA A 49 -7.34 -0.48 7.34
C ALA A 49 -8.82 -0.04 7.20
N VAL A 50 -9.72 -0.48 8.09
CA VAL A 50 -11.12 -0.05 8.07
C VAL A 50 -11.23 1.48 8.11
N LEU A 51 -10.51 2.14 9.02
CA LEU A 51 -10.56 3.60 9.14
C LEU A 51 -10.04 4.33 7.90
N ALA A 52 -9.05 3.77 7.20
CA ALA A 52 -8.52 4.34 5.97
C ALA A 52 -9.56 4.34 4.83
N PHE A 53 -10.35 3.27 4.71
CA PHE A 53 -11.34 3.14 3.63
C PHE A 53 -12.73 3.68 4.01
N LEU A 54 -13.05 3.81 5.30
CA LEU A 54 -14.39 4.09 5.82
C LEU A 54 -15.10 5.29 5.17
N PHE A 55 -14.35 6.34 4.86
CA PHE A 55 -14.89 7.59 4.29
C PHE A 55 -14.73 7.69 2.78
N ASN A 56 -14.48 6.57 2.11
CA ASN A 56 -14.39 6.47 0.67
C ASN A 56 -13.48 7.54 0.01
N PRO A 57 -12.24 7.78 0.52
CA PRO A 57 -11.39 8.85 0.02
C PRO A 57 -10.93 8.62 -1.43
N GLU A 58 -10.64 9.69 -2.16
CA GLU A 58 -10.07 9.66 -3.52
C GLU A 58 -8.57 9.30 -3.51
N VAL A 59 -7.89 9.60 -2.40
CA VAL A 59 -6.46 9.32 -2.21
C VAL A 59 -6.27 8.49 -0.95
N LEU A 60 -5.57 7.37 -1.09
CA LEU A 60 -5.19 6.46 -0.01
C LEU A 60 -3.67 6.41 0.12
N ILE A 61 -3.17 6.53 1.34
CA ILE A 61 -1.76 6.33 1.68
C ILE A 61 -1.71 5.20 2.70
N LEU A 62 -1.15 4.07 2.31
CA LEU A 62 -1.13 2.83 3.07
C LEU A 62 0.33 2.44 3.35
N ASP A 63 0.71 2.52 4.61
CA ASP A 63 2.05 2.14 5.06
C ASP A 63 2.03 0.70 5.56
N GLU A 64 2.77 -0.18 4.86
CA GLU A 64 2.85 -1.62 5.16
C GLU A 64 1.47 -2.25 5.46
N PRO A 65 0.45 -2.11 4.58
CA PRO A 65 -0.93 -2.39 4.92
C PRO A 65 -1.23 -3.84 5.28
N THR A 66 -0.44 -4.79 4.78
CA THR A 66 -0.61 -6.23 5.02
C THR A 66 0.23 -6.76 6.18
N ALA A 67 1.13 -5.93 6.74
CA ALA A 67 2.02 -6.34 7.81
C ALA A 67 1.26 -6.83 9.06
N GLY A 68 1.58 -8.04 9.51
CA GLY A 68 0.98 -8.63 10.70
C GLY A 68 -0.47 -9.13 10.54
N LEU A 69 -1.04 -9.05 9.34
CA LEU A 69 -2.32 -9.68 9.03
C LEU A 69 -2.16 -11.19 8.84
N ASP A 70 -3.20 -11.93 9.19
CA ASP A 70 -3.32 -13.32 8.78
C ASP A 70 -3.57 -13.42 7.25
N PRO A 71 -3.30 -14.58 6.62
CA PRO A 71 -3.40 -14.71 5.17
C PRO A 71 -4.78 -14.33 4.60
N LEU A 72 -5.87 -14.69 5.28
CA LEU A 72 -7.22 -14.37 4.83
C LEU A 72 -7.47 -12.86 4.88
N ALA A 73 -7.09 -12.20 5.97
CA ALA A 73 -7.26 -10.76 6.10
C ALA A 73 -6.38 -9.99 5.09
N SER A 74 -5.18 -10.50 4.79
CA SER A 74 -4.31 -9.92 3.76
C SER A 74 -4.99 -9.97 2.40
N GLU A 75 -5.56 -11.11 2.01
CA GLU A 75 -6.26 -11.24 0.72
C GLU A 75 -7.50 -10.33 0.65
N ILE A 76 -8.32 -10.28 1.70
CA ILE A 76 -9.48 -9.37 1.77
C ILE A 76 -9.05 -7.91 1.56
N LEU A 77 -7.95 -7.49 2.20
CA LEU A 77 -7.44 -6.13 2.04
C LEU A 77 -6.91 -5.87 0.63
N LYS A 78 -6.18 -6.81 0.04
CA LYS A 78 -5.69 -6.71 -1.34
C LYS A 78 -6.84 -6.60 -2.34
N GLU A 79 -7.87 -7.42 -2.20
CA GLU A 79 -9.07 -7.32 -3.03
C GLU A 79 -9.73 -5.95 -2.92
N LYS A 80 -9.83 -5.41 -1.70
CA LYS A 80 -10.35 -4.06 -1.47
C LYS A 80 -9.50 -2.99 -2.16
N ILE A 81 -8.18 -3.06 -2.06
CA ILE A 81 -7.24 -2.15 -2.75
C ILE A 81 -7.46 -2.21 -4.27
N ILE A 82 -7.57 -3.42 -4.84
CA ILE A 82 -7.82 -3.61 -6.28
C ILE A 82 -9.16 -2.99 -6.69
N GLN A 83 -10.21 -3.19 -5.90
CA GLN A 83 -11.53 -2.60 -6.16
C GLN A 83 -11.45 -1.06 -6.21
N GLU A 84 -10.78 -0.43 -5.24
CA GLU A 84 -10.64 1.03 -5.20
C GLU A 84 -9.74 1.56 -6.32
N LYS A 85 -8.67 0.84 -6.66
CA LYS A 85 -7.83 1.12 -7.83
C LYS A 85 -8.66 1.12 -9.12
N ASN A 86 -9.52 0.12 -9.30
CA ASN A 86 -10.37 0.00 -10.49
C ASN A 86 -11.45 1.09 -10.60
N LYS A 87 -11.78 1.75 -9.49
CA LYS A 87 -12.61 2.97 -9.46
C LYS A 87 -11.83 4.23 -9.86
N GLY A 88 -10.55 4.15 -10.16
CA GLY A 88 -9.69 5.26 -10.56
C GLY A 88 -9.07 6.06 -9.42
N LYS A 89 -9.11 5.56 -8.18
CA LYS A 89 -8.52 6.24 -7.03
C LYS A 89 -7.00 6.19 -7.06
N LEU A 90 -6.37 7.20 -6.48
CA LEU A 90 -4.94 7.24 -6.28
C LEU A 90 -4.58 6.49 -4.98
N ILE A 91 -3.74 5.45 -5.09
CA ILE A 91 -3.35 4.63 -3.94
C ILE A 91 -1.82 4.56 -3.87
N PHE A 92 -1.26 5.12 -2.79
CA PHE A 92 0.15 4.96 -2.44
C PHE A 92 0.30 3.84 -1.43
N ILE A 93 1.19 2.88 -1.72
CA ILE A 93 1.50 1.77 -0.82
C ILE A 93 3.00 1.76 -0.57
N THR A 94 3.42 1.77 0.70
CA THR A 94 4.79 1.38 1.04
C THR A 94 4.80 -0.10 1.40
N SER A 95 5.81 -0.83 0.96
CA SER A 95 6.02 -2.22 1.38
C SER A 95 7.46 -2.65 1.13
N HIS A 96 7.99 -3.46 2.04
CA HIS A 96 9.23 -4.20 1.85
C HIS A 96 8.99 -5.61 1.29
N LEU A 97 7.75 -6.08 1.23
CA LEU A 97 7.34 -7.39 0.71
C LEU A 97 6.95 -7.29 -0.76
N LEU A 98 7.96 -7.17 -1.63
CA LEU A 98 7.76 -6.98 -3.07
C LEU A 98 6.89 -8.05 -3.74
N SER A 99 6.88 -9.27 -3.18
CA SER A 99 6.07 -10.39 -3.70
C SER A 99 4.56 -10.18 -3.54
N GLU A 100 4.13 -9.28 -2.66
CA GLU A 100 2.72 -8.97 -2.44
C GLU A 100 2.19 -7.87 -3.35
N LEU A 101 3.09 -7.19 -4.09
CA LEU A 101 2.75 -6.03 -4.88
C LEU A 101 2.43 -6.34 -6.36
N ASP A 102 2.76 -7.54 -6.86
CA ASP A 102 2.74 -7.85 -8.30
C ASP A 102 1.41 -7.50 -9.00
N ASP A 103 0.27 -7.71 -8.34
CA ASP A 103 -1.06 -7.47 -8.90
C ASP A 103 -1.71 -6.18 -8.36
N LEU A 104 -1.13 -5.59 -7.31
CA LEU A 104 -1.70 -4.42 -6.65
C LEU A 104 -1.36 -3.10 -7.35
N ILE A 105 -0.13 -2.96 -7.86
CA ILE A 105 0.43 -1.68 -8.29
C ILE A 105 0.56 -1.56 -9.80
N THR A 106 0.49 -0.34 -10.30
CA THR A 106 0.72 0.01 -11.72
C THR A 106 2.08 0.65 -11.94
N GLU A 107 2.57 1.37 -10.95
CA GLU A 107 3.84 2.06 -10.97
C GLU A 107 4.63 1.76 -9.70
N ILE A 108 5.94 1.84 -9.77
CA ILE A 108 6.84 1.65 -8.65
C ILE A 108 7.85 2.78 -8.57
N ILE A 109 7.99 3.33 -7.37
CA ILE A 109 9.08 4.22 -6.97
C ILE A 109 9.99 3.40 -6.07
N PHE A 110 11.18 3.04 -6.56
CA PHE A 110 12.15 2.33 -5.75
C PHE A 110 13.12 3.33 -5.11
N MET A 111 13.20 3.26 -3.78
CA MET A 111 14.03 4.14 -2.97
C MET A 111 15.10 3.31 -2.26
N GLN A 112 16.32 3.84 -2.19
CA GLN A 112 17.44 3.26 -1.46
C GLN A 112 18.29 4.38 -0.88
N ASP A 113 18.74 4.21 0.36
CA ASP A 113 19.64 5.17 1.05
C ASP A 113 19.10 6.62 1.07
N GLY A 114 17.75 6.78 1.14
CA GLY A 114 17.09 8.07 1.16
C GLY A 114 16.94 8.74 -0.21
N GLU A 115 17.37 8.08 -1.30
CA GLU A 115 17.26 8.60 -2.67
C GLU A 115 16.28 7.77 -3.51
N VAL A 116 15.60 8.44 -4.47
CA VAL A 116 14.80 7.75 -5.49
C VAL A 116 15.75 7.13 -6.51
N TYR A 117 15.79 5.81 -6.53
CA TYR A 117 16.65 5.06 -7.43
C TYR A 117 16.08 4.97 -8.85
N PHE A 118 14.77 4.74 -8.95
CA PHE A 118 13.98 4.86 -10.18
C PHE A 118 12.49 5.01 -9.89
N HIS A 119 11.77 5.56 -10.88
CA HIS A 119 10.32 5.56 -10.97
C HIS A 119 9.92 4.98 -12.32
N LYS A 120 9.15 3.88 -12.33
CA LYS A 120 8.76 3.19 -13.56
C LYS A 120 7.38 2.57 -13.46
N LYS A 121 6.70 2.45 -14.61
CA LYS A 121 5.53 1.57 -14.73
C LYS A 121 5.96 0.12 -14.55
N VAL A 122 5.16 -0.67 -13.84
CA VAL A 122 5.46 -2.09 -13.61
C VAL A 122 5.58 -2.86 -14.92
N ALA A 123 4.71 -2.57 -15.91
CA ALA A 123 4.78 -3.18 -17.23
C ALA A 123 6.12 -2.90 -17.94
N THR A 124 6.61 -1.66 -17.88
CA THR A 124 7.90 -1.26 -18.45
C THR A 124 9.05 -1.98 -17.73
N LEU A 125 9.01 -2.00 -16.39
CA LEU A 125 10.01 -2.67 -15.57
C LEU A 125 10.13 -4.17 -15.93
N LYS A 126 8.99 -4.86 -16.01
CA LYS A 126 8.94 -6.28 -16.38
C LYS A 126 9.44 -6.53 -17.81
N ALA A 127 9.08 -5.67 -18.76
CA ALA A 127 9.53 -5.79 -20.14
C ALA A 127 11.04 -5.57 -20.30
N GLU A 128 11.61 -4.54 -19.67
CA GLU A 128 13.05 -4.24 -19.73
C GLU A 128 13.92 -5.34 -19.11
N THR A 129 13.42 -6.01 -18.09
CA THR A 129 14.17 -7.05 -17.37
C THR A 129 13.86 -8.47 -17.84
N ASN A 130 12.82 -8.63 -18.66
CA ASN A 130 12.25 -9.93 -19.06
C ASN A 130 11.88 -10.81 -17.85
N GLU A 131 11.45 -10.19 -16.76
CA GLU A 131 11.08 -10.85 -15.51
C GLU A 131 9.57 -10.71 -15.23
N ALA A 132 8.92 -11.81 -14.86
CA ALA A 132 7.49 -11.82 -14.57
C ALA A 132 7.15 -11.21 -13.19
N LYS A 133 8.08 -11.31 -12.22
CA LYS A 133 7.87 -10.85 -10.83
C LYS A 133 8.62 -9.54 -10.56
N ILE A 134 7.97 -8.59 -9.89
CA ILE A 134 8.57 -7.30 -9.51
C ILE A 134 9.87 -7.50 -8.72
N SER A 135 9.88 -8.42 -7.75
CA SER A 135 11.06 -8.70 -6.94
C SER A 135 12.27 -9.12 -7.77
N LYS A 136 12.06 -9.97 -8.79
CA LYS A 136 13.13 -10.40 -9.71
C LYS A 136 13.55 -9.27 -10.65
N ALA A 137 12.60 -8.50 -11.15
CA ALA A 137 12.86 -7.36 -12.02
C ALA A 137 13.74 -6.29 -11.32
N ILE A 138 13.41 -5.96 -10.07
CA ILE A 138 14.22 -5.04 -9.25
C ILE A 138 15.62 -5.63 -9.03
N ALA A 139 15.71 -6.90 -8.61
CA ALA A 139 17.01 -7.56 -8.40
C ALA A 139 17.88 -7.56 -9.65
N SER A 140 17.30 -7.75 -10.84
CA SER A 140 18.00 -7.67 -12.13
C SER A 140 18.59 -6.26 -12.34
N ILE A 141 17.81 -5.21 -12.16
CA ILE A 141 18.30 -3.81 -12.29
C ILE A 141 19.44 -3.53 -11.31
N LEU A 142 19.30 -3.94 -10.04
CA LEU A 142 20.32 -3.70 -9.02
C LEU A 142 21.63 -4.42 -9.34
N LYS A 143 21.57 -5.66 -9.86
CA LYS A 143 22.76 -6.43 -10.30
C LYS A 143 23.47 -5.76 -11.48
N HIS A 144 22.74 -5.31 -12.49
CA HIS A 144 23.33 -4.67 -13.65
C HIS A 144 24.03 -3.35 -13.34
N LYS A 145 23.52 -2.57 -12.34
CA LYS A 145 24.17 -1.32 -11.92
C LYS A 145 25.39 -1.54 -11.03
N SER A 146 25.42 -2.57 -10.20
CA SER A 146 26.63 -2.91 -9.41
C SER A 146 27.81 -3.35 -10.26
N VAL A 147 27.57 -3.79 -11.51
CA VAL A 147 28.60 -4.19 -12.48
C VAL A 147 29.10 -3.00 -13.33
N ASN A 148 28.34 -1.88 -13.42
CA ASN A 148 28.70 -0.71 -14.23
C ASN A 148 28.55 0.60 -13.41
N PRO A 149 29.55 1.00 -12.60
CA PRO A 149 29.47 2.21 -11.77
C PRO A 149 29.50 3.53 -12.55
N ASN A 150 29.74 3.52 -13.87
CA ASN A 150 29.90 4.73 -14.70
C ASN A 150 28.58 5.34 -15.23
N GLN A 151 27.40 4.86 -14.83
CA GLN A 151 26.11 5.47 -15.24
C GLN A 151 25.51 6.43 -14.19
N GLN A 152 26.35 7.05 -13.35
CA GLN A 152 25.90 8.08 -12.39
C GLN A 152 25.49 9.42 -13.03
N GLU A 153 25.68 9.61 -14.33
CA GLU A 153 25.41 10.92 -14.97
C GLU A 153 23.91 11.21 -15.21
N SER A 154 23.05 10.20 -15.29
CA SER A 154 21.62 10.42 -15.52
C SER A 154 20.86 10.95 -14.28
N HIS A 155 21.39 10.81 -13.09
CA HIS A 155 20.78 11.32 -11.86
C HIS A 155 21.05 12.81 -11.62
N LYS A 156 22.10 13.39 -12.20
CA LYS A 156 22.36 14.84 -12.10
C LYS A 156 21.34 15.68 -12.87
N ALA A 157 20.76 15.13 -13.94
CA ALA A 157 19.76 15.84 -14.74
C ALA A 157 18.41 15.97 -14.02
N LEU A 158 18.04 15.04 -13.13
CA LEU A 158 16.78 15.12 -12.37
C LEU A 158 16.86 16.14 -11.21
N LYS A 159 18.05 16.35 -10.64
CA LYS A 159 18.27 17.40 -9.60
C LYS A 159 18.19 18.84 -10.13
N ALA A 160 18.16 19.03 -11.45
CA ALA A 160 18.07 20.36 -12.07
C ALA A 160 16.63 20.77 -12.44
N ILE A 161 15.61 19.93 -12.14
CA ILE A 161 14.20 20.17 -12.53
C ILE A 161 13.27 20.25 -11.28
N LEU A 162 13.78 20.02 -10.09
CA LEU A 162 13.11 20.26 -8.81
C LEU A 162 13.75 21.42 -8.09
#